data_d5153bc5ead5cdf11e1b3e80be458be9
#
_entry.id   d5153bc5ead5cdf11e1b3e80be458be9
#
_cell.length_a   1.000
_cell.length_b   1.000
_cell.length_c   1.000
_cell.angle_alpha   90.00
_cell.angle_beta   90.00
_cell.angle_gamma   90.00
#
_symmetry.space_group_name_H-M   'P 1'
#
loop_
_entity.id
_entity.type
_entity.pdbx_description
1 polymer ?
#
loop_
_entity_poly.entity_id
_entity_poly.type
_entity_poly.pdbx_seq_one_letter_code
_entity_poly.pdbx_strand_id
1 'polypeptide(L)'
;ADQKPDLDTWVNRISDTFHDSVEAHKIADVEVGSFLSSGVDSSYVAAIANVDKTFTVGFGTEERYNEIGWAKGFSEAIGKKNYNKVITPEEYWEKLPMIQYHMDEPLADPAAIALYFVCNLASQSLKVVLSGEGADEIFGGYNVYSEPGGSAYDKLPRGLRRGIGHIAEKMPAHRGRNFLVRKGKDLEERFIGNAYMFTPEERKA
;
A
#
# COMPACT_ATOMS: atom_id res chain seq x y z
N ALA A 1 25.24 -26.24 6.42
CA ALA A 1 24.88 -24.82 6.65
C ALA A 1 24.34 -24.32 5.33
N ASP A 2 23.03 -24.07 5.26
CA ASP A 2 22.38 -23.53 4.08
C ASP A 2 22.96 -22.12 3.84
N GLN A 3 23.76 -21.99 2.80
CA GLN A 3 24.22 -20.69 2.36
C GLN A 3 22.98 -19.91 1.94
N LYS A 4 22.78 -18.75 2.56
CA LYS A 4 21.72 -17.82 2.11
C LYS A 4 22.01 -17.48 0.65
N PRO A 5 21.01 -17.57 -0.24
CA PRO A 5 21.19 -17.19 -1.63
C PRO A 5 21.75 -15.77 -1.74
N ASP A 6 22.56 -15.53 -2.75
CA ASP A 6 23.05 -14.17 -3.06
C ASP A 6 21.92 -13.27 -3.59
N LEU A 7 22.19 -12.00 -3.73
CA LEU A 7 21.20 -11.01 -4.16
C LEU A 7 20.66 -11.32 -5.55
N ASP A 8 21.51 -11.69 -6.49
CA ASP A 8 21.11 -11.98 -7.88
C ASP A 8 20.19 -13.20 -7.95
N THR A 9 20.48 -14.22 -7.15
CA THR A 9 19.60 -15.40 -7.01
C THR A 9 18.21 -14.99 -6.48
N TRP A 10 18.14 -14.09 -5.49
CA TRP A 10 16.86 -13.59 -4.98
C TRP A 10 16.13 -12.76 -6.01
N VAL A 11 16.81 -11.83 -6.69
CA VAL A 11 16.21 -10.99 -7.75
C VAL A 11 15.58 -11.86 -8.83
N ASN A 12 16.32 -12.88 -9.33
CA ASN A 12 15.80 -13.77 -10.37
C ASN A 12 14.57 -14.56 -9.88
N ARG A 13 14.63 -15.16 -8.68
CA ARG A 13 13.50 -15.91 -8.12
C ARG A 13 12.25 -15.04 -7.93
N ILE A 14 12.43 -13.83 -7.42
CA ILE A 14 11.31 -12.89 -7.24
C ILE A 14 10.74 -12.51 -8.61
N SER A 15 11.60 -12.17 -9.57
CA SER A 15 11.17 -11.81 -10.92
C SER A 15 10.37 -12.94 -11.58
N ASP A 16 10.90 -14.16 -11.58
CA ASP A 16 10.25 -15.32 -12.19
C ASP A 16 8.88 -15.59 -11.54
N THR A 17 8.85 -15.62 -10.19
CA THR A 17 7.60 -15.86 -9.44
C THR A 17 6.58 -14.75 -9.68
N PHE A 18 7.03 -13.49 -9.78
CA PHE A 18 6.16 -12.37 -10.03
C PHE A 18 5.57 -12.41 -11.44
N HIS A 19 6.37 -12.77 -12.43
CA HIS A 19 5.90 -13.00 -13.80
C HIS A 19 4.83 -14.09 -13.85
N ASP A 20 5.09 -15.25 -13.25
CA ASP A 20 4.12 -16.35 -13.19
C ASP A 20 2.82 -15.92 -12.51
N SER A 21 2.92 -15.15 -11.43
CA SER A 21 1.76 -14.62 -10.71
C SER A 21 0.95 -13.66 -11.57
N VAL A 22 1.59 -12.70 -12.24
CA VAL A 22 0.89 -11.74 -13.12
C VAL A 22 0.21 -12.47 -14.28
N GLU A 23 0.88 -13.42 -14.92
CA GLU A 23 0.28 -14.20 -16.00
C GLU A 23 -0.92 -15.01 -15.53
N ALA A 24 -0.85 -15.59 -14.33
CA ALA A 24 -1.99 -16.31 -13.73
C ALA A 24 -3.20 -15.38 -13.46
N HIS A 25 -2.94 -14.13 -13.06
CA HIS A 25 -3.99 -13.14 -12.80
C HIS A 25 -4.59 -12.53 -14.07
N LYS A 26 -3.95 -12.70 -15.23
CA LYS A 26 -4.46 -12.23 -16.54
C LYS A 26 -5.48 -13.17 -17.18
N ILE A 27 -5.71 -14.35 -16.61
CA ILE A 27 -6.65 -15.32 -17.17
C ILE A 27 -8.06 -14.74 -17.12
N ALA A 28 -8.56 -14.31 -18.28
CA ALA A 28 -9.87 -13.67 -18.44
C ALA A 28 -10.40 -13.86 -19.86
N ASP A 29 -11.73 -13.93 -20.02
CA ASP A 29 -12.41 -13.98 -21.31
C ASP A 29 -12.62 -12.58 -21.93
N VAL A 30 -12.08 -11.54 -21.31
CA VAL A 30 -12.22 -10.14 -21.70
C VAL A 30 -10.87 -9.42 -21.65
N GLU A 31 -10.80 -8.27 -22.29
CA GLU A 31 -9.62 -7.42 -22.21
C GLU A 31 -9.29 -7.04 -20.76
N VAL A 32 -8.01 -7.16 -20.40
CA VAL A 32 -7.48 -6.82 -19.07
C VAL A 32 -6.67 -5.53 -19.16
N GLY A 33 -6.88 -4.61 -18.25
CA GLY A 33 -6.06 -3.42 -18.06
C GLY A 33 -5.27 -3.43 -16.76
N SER A 34 -4.64 -2.32 -16.42
CA SER A 34 -3.95 -2.16 -15.14
C SER A 34 -4.17 -0.78 -14.55
N PHE A 35 -4.33 -0.72 -13.24
CA PHE A 35 -4.15 0.54 -12.52
C PHE A 35 -2.67 0.93 -12.53
N LEU A 36 -2.42 2.21 -12.60
CA LEU A 36 -1.06 2.76 -12.62
C LEU A 36 -0.98 4.01 -11.76
N SER A 37 -0.12 3.97 -10.77
CA SER A 37 0.28 5.10 -9.95
C SER A 37 1.74 5.50 -10.22
N SER A 38 2.31 6.40 -9.45
CA SER A 38 3.75 6.68 -9.46
C SER A 38 4.58 5.63 -8.71
N GLY A 39 3.93 4.66 -8.07
CA GLY A 39 4.58 3.61 -7.29
C GLY A 39 5.27 2.54 -8.16
N VAL A 40 6.34 1.97 -7.62
CA VAL A 40 7.12 0.89 -8.26
C VAL A 40 6.24 -0.33 -8.53
N ASP A 41 5.38 -0.70 -7.59
CA ASP A 41 4.58 -1.92 -7.62
C ASP A 41 3.58 -1.92 -8.78
N SER A 42 2.77 -0.85 -8.89
CA SER A 42 1.81 -0.70 -9.99
C SER A 42 2.49 -0.60 -11.36
N SER A 43 3.66 0.04 -11.40
CA SER A 43 4.46 0.17 -12.61
C SER A 43 5.01 -1.18 -13.07
N TYR A 44 5.51 -1.96 -12.12
CA TYR A 44 6.05 -3.28 -12.40
C TYR A 44 4.96 -4.24 -12.88
N VAL A 45 3.79 -4.23 -12.23
CA VAL A 45 2.61 -5.00 -12.69
C VAL A 45 2.21 -4.58 -14.11
N ALA A 46 2.06 -3.28 -14.38
CA ALA A 46 1.65 -2.78 -15.69
C ALA A 46 2.64 -3.16 -16.80
N ALA A 47 3.95 -3.10 -16.52
CA ALA A 47 5.00 -3.46 -17.46
C ALA A 47 4.99 -4.97 -17.78
N ILE A 48 4.95 -5.83 -16.74
CA ILE A 48 4.96 -7.28 -16.92
C ILE A 48 3.67 -7.77 -17.56
N ALA A 49 2.53 -7.29 -17.09
CA ALA A 49 1.23 -7.70 -17.62
C ALA A 49 1.07 -7.39 -19.10
N ASN A 50 1.86 -6.46 -19.64
CA ASN A 50 1.83 -6.06 -21.04
C ASN A 50 0.42 -5.71 -21.54
N VAL A 51 -0.39 -5.08 -20.69
CA VAL A 51 -1.76 -4.65 -21.01
C VAL A 51 -1.74 -3.43 -21.95
N ASP A 52 -2.80 -3.24 -22.75
CA ASP A 52 -2.86 -2.11 -23.67
C ASP A 52 -3.33 -0.82 -23.03
N LYS A 53 -4.05 -0.91 -21.89
CA LYS A 53 -4.65 0.23 -21.20
C LYS A 53 -4.23 0.29 -19.74
N THR A 54 -3.82 1.48 -19.33
CA THR A 54 -3.56 1.80 -17.93
C THR A 54 -4.50 2.92 -17.46
N PHE A 55 -4.83 2.93 -16.17
CA PHE A 55 -5.77 3.88 -15.59
C PHE A 55 -5.15 4.55 -14.37
N THR A 56 -5.27 5.88 -14.31
CA THR A 56 -4.68 6.70 -13.25
C THR A 56 -5.65 7.78 -12.82
N VAL A 57 -5.69 8.07 -11.53
CA VAL A 57 -6.37 9.26 -11.00
C VAL A 57 -5.38 10.13 -10.25
N GLY A 58 -5.65 11.42 -10.19
CA GLY A 58 -4.87 12.39 -9.45
C GLY A 58 -5.78 13.41 -8.77
N PHE A 59 -5.26 14.09 -7.75
CA PHE A 59 -6.00 15.11 -7.01
C PHE A 59 -5.47 16.51 -7.32
N GLY A 60 -6.36 17.42 -7.68
CA GLY A 60 -6.04 18.82 -7.89
C GLY A 60 -4.95 19.08 -8.93
N THR A 61 -4.32 20.25 -8.85
CA THR A 61 -3.30 20.74 -9.78
C THR A 61 -1.88 20.67 -9.23
N GLU A 62 -1.72 20.38 -7.93
CA GLU A 62 -0.39 20.30 -7.30
C GLU A 62 0.28 18.97 -7.66
N GLU A 63 1.49 19.03 -8.21
CA GLU A 63 2.28 17.86 -8.62
C GLU A 63 2.46 16.84 -7.49
N ARG A 64 2.53 17.30 -6.23
CA ARG A 64 2.69 16.43 -5.07
C ARG A 64 1.56 15.40 -4.91
N TYR A 65 0.35 15.73 -5.36
CA TYR A 65 -0.84 14.89 -5.25
C TYR A 65 -1.37 14.43 -6.59
N ASN A 66 -0.65 14.73 -7.68
CA ASN A 66 -1.07 14.43 -9.03
C ASN A 66 -0.04 13.57 -9.76
N GLU A 67 -0.25 12.27 -9.73
CA GLU A 67 0.63 11.28 -10.32
C GLU A 67 0.43 11.11 -11.84
N ILE A 68 -0.51 11.82 -12.44
CA ILE A 68 -0.90 11.65 -13.85
C ILE A 68 0.26 11.93 -14.80
N GLY A 69 1.07 12.96 -14.53
CA GLY A 69 2.21 13.30 -15.37
C GLY A 69 3.22 12.15 -15.46
N TRP A 70 3.54 11.56 -14.31
CA TRP A 70 4.44 10.41 -14.22
C TRP A 70 3.84 9.17 -14.91
N ALA A 71 2.58 8.85 -14.63
CA ALA A 71 1.91 7.69 -15.22
C ALA A 71 1.80 7.77 -16.74
N LYS A 72 1.56 8.95 -17.30
CA LYS A 72 1.60 9.19 -18.75
C LYS A 72 2.98 8.89 -19.33
N GLY A 73 4.02 9.50 -18.76
CA GLY A 73 5.39 9.31 -19.24
C GLY A 73 5.83 7.84 -19.17
N PHE A 74 5.47 7.15 -18.08
CA PHE A 74 5.75 5.72 -17.95
C PHE A 74 4.98 4.88 -18.99
N SER A 75 3.67 5.14 -19.15
CA SER A 75 2.86 4.43 -20.14
C SER A 75 3.38 4.63 -21.57
N GLU A 76 3.81 5.84 -21.93
CA GLU A 76 4.45 6.14 -23.20
C GLU A 76 5.75 5.36 -23.37
N ALA A 77 6.58 5.29 -22.33
CA ALA A 77 7.84 4.56 -22.36
C ALA A 77 7.67 3.06 -22.60
N ILE A 78 6.59 2.46 -22.07
CA ILE A 78 6.26 1.04 -22.31
C ILE A 78 5.33 0.81 -23.50
N GLY A 79 5.00 1.86 -24.27
CA GLY A 79 4.16 1.80 -25.47
C GLY A 79 2.69 1.53 -25.19
N LYS A 80 2.16 1.98 -24.04
CA LYS A 80 0.79 1.74 -23.60
C LYS A 80 -0.02 3.03 -23.53
N LYS A 81 -1.36 2.90 -23.58
CA LYS A 81 -2.26 4.05 -23.49
C LYS A 81 -2.70 4.29 -22.05
N ASN A 82 -2.43 5.49 -21.52
CA ASN A 82 -2.90 5.91 -20.22
C ASN A 82 -4.21 6.68 -20.32
N TYR A 83 -5.21 6.23 -19.58
CA TYR A 83 -6.46 6.94 -19.32
C TYR A 83 -6.39 7.54 -17.92
N ASN A 84 -6.71 8.82 -17.80
CA ASN A 84 -6.56 9.49 -16.52
C ASN A 84 -7.67 10.49 -16.24
N LYS A 85 -7.88 10.76 -14.94
CA LYS A 85 -8.87 11.72 -14.45
C LYS A 85 -8.29 12.48 -13.26
N VAL A 86 -8.45 13.80 -13.28
CA VAL A 86 -8.23 14.66 -12.11
C VAL A 86 -9.53 14.69 -11.31
N ILE A 87 -9.44 14.39 -10.03
CA ILE A 87 -10.55 14.44 -9.08
C ILE A 87 -10.59 15.84 -8.48
N THR A 88 -11.71 16.53 -8.59
CA THR A 88 -11.89 17.84 -7.96
C THR A 88 -12.34 17.71 -6.50
N PRO A 89 -12.13 18.71 -5.64
CA PRO A 89 -12.65 18.72 -4.28
C PRO A 89 -14.17 18.53 -4.23
N GLU A 90 -14.90 19.11 -5.18
CA GLU A 90 -16.35 18.99 -5.25
C GLU A 90 -16.78 17.57 -5.55
N GLU A 91 -16.16 16.90 -6.53
CA GLU A 91 -16.41 15.49 -6.86
C GLU A 91 -16.08 14.57 -5.67
N TYR A 92 -14.98 14.86 -4.96
CA TYR A 92 -14.58 14.11 -3.77
C TYR A 92 -15.69 14.13 -2.72
N TRP A 93 -16.15 15.33 -2.34
CA TRP A 93 -17.16 15.47 -1.29
C TRP A 93 -18.55 15.00 -1.72
N GLU A 94 -18.90 15.16 -2.99
CA GLU A 94 -20.16 14.64 -3.54
C GLU A 94 -20.24 13.12 -3.47
N LYS A 95 -19.15 12.42 -3.79
CA LYS A 95 -19.14 10.96 -3.84
C LYS A 95 -18.88 10.27 -2.50
N LEU A 96 -18.29 10.99 -1.55
CA LEU A 96 -17.93 10.42 -0.24
C LEU A 96 -19.08 9.69 0.48
N PRO A 97 -20.32 10.23 0.60
CA PRO A 97 -21.39 9.52 1.29
C PRO A 97 -21.76 8.18 0.63
N MET A 98 -21.79 8.16 -0.71
CA MET A 98 -22.07 6.94 -1.47
C MET A 98 -20.96 5.90 -1.29
N ILE A 99 -19.70 6.33 -1.35
CA ILE A 99 -18.55 5.44 -1.17
C ILE A 99 -18.59 4.83 0.22
N GLN A 100 -18.83 5.64 1.27
CA GLN A 100 -18.96 5.15 2.64
C GLN A 100 -20.12 4.16 2.82
N TYR A 101 -21.23 4.40 2.15
CA TYR A 101 -22.37 3.46 2.14
C TYR A 101 -21.96 2.09 1.57
N HIS A 102 -21.20 2.06 0.49
CA HIS A 102 -20.77 0.80 -0.14
C HIS A 102 -19.58 0.12 0.57
N MET A 103 -18.94 0.80 1.48
CA MET A 103 -17.88 0.20 2.32
C MET A 103 -18.44 -0.56 3.52
N ASP A 104 -19.76 -0.47 3.78
CA ASP A 104 -20.49 -1.05 4.92
C ASP A 104 -20.03 -0.53 6.30
N GLU A 105 -18.77 -0.21 6.46
CA GLU A 105 -18.20 0.38 7.67
C GLU A 105 -17.59 1.76 7.37
N PRO A 106 -17.64 2.71 8.32
CA PRO A 106 -16.98 4.00 8.15
C PRO A 106 -15.47 3.83 7.96
N LEU A 107 -14.99 4.05 6.76
CA LEU A 107 -13.56 3.97 6.43
C LEU A 107 -12.97 5.37 6.37
N ALA A 108 -12.00 5.65 7.25
CA ALA A 108 -11.31 6.94 7.29
C ALA A 108 -10.15 7.05 6.26
N ASP A 109 -9.89 6.01 5.49
CA ASP A 109 -8.81 5.99 4.51
C ASP A 109 -9.23 6.72 3.21
N PRO A 110 -8.54 7.81 2.83
CA PRO A 110 -8.84 8.54 1.60
C PRO A 110 -8.54 7.72 0.33
N ALA A 111 -7.78 6.64 0.41
CA ALA A 111 -7.48 5.75 -0.71
C ALA A 111 -8.75 5.12 -1.30
N ALA A 112 -9.78 4.87 -0.48
CA ALA A 112 -11.06 4.35 -0.96
C ALA A 112 -11.72 5.25 -2.02
N ILE A 113 -11.55 6.58 -1.89
CA ILE A 113 -12.12 7.53 -2.84
C ILE A 113 -11.33 7.50 -4.16
N ALA A 114 -10.01 7.48 -4.09
CA ALA A 114 -9.18 7.30 -5.29
C ALA A 114 -9.51 6.01 -6.02
N LEU A 115 -9.67 4.92 -5.27
CA LEU A 115 -10.04 3.61 -5.80
C LEU A 115 -11.40 3.65 -6.52
N TYR A 116 -12.41 4.28 -5.92
CA TYR A 116 -13.71 4.46 -6.57
C TYR A 116 -13.57 5.16 -7.94
N PHE A 117 -12.85 6.28 -7.99
CA PHE A 117 -12.71 7.05 -9.22
C PHE A 117 -11.90 6.31 -10.29
N VAL A 118 -10.83 5.60 -9.92
CA VAL A 118 -10.05 4.83 -10.91
C VAL A 118 -10.81 3.61 -11.40
N CYS A 119 -11.57 2.93 -10.53
CA CYS A 119 -12.47 1.86 -10.94
C CYS A 119 -13.58 2.36 -11.86
N ASN A 120 -14.20 3.50 -11.54
CA ASN A 120 -15.22 4.12 -12.38
C ASN A 120 -14.67 4.50 -13.76
N LEU A 121 -13.46 5.06 -13.82
CA LEU A 121 -12.79 5.38 -15.07
C LEU A 121 -12.53 4.12 -15.91
N ALA A 122 -12.01 3.07 -15.30
CA ALA A 122 -11.70 1.82 -15.99
C ALA A 122 -12.96 1.09 -16.47
N SER A 123 -14.03 1.11 -15.68
CA SER A 123 -15.30 0.42 -15.98
C SER A 123 -16.01 0.92 -17.24
N GLN A 124 -15.65 2.12 -17.70
CA GLN A 124 -16.18 2.67 -18.97
C GLN A 124 -15.69 1.90 -20.19
N SER A 125 -14.62 1.14 -20.08
CA SER A 125 -14.02 0.42 -21.21
C SER A 125 -13.59 -1.00 -20.91
N LEU A 126 -13.42 -1.38 -19.65
CA LEU A 126 -12.95 -2.70 -19.24
C LEU A 126 -13.78 -3.25 -18.08
N LYS A 127 -13.72 -4.57 -17.90
CA LYS A 127 -14.33 -5.29 -16.77
C LYS A 127 -13.30 -5.82 -15.79
N VAL A 128 -12.06 -5.97 -16.23
CA VAL A 128 -10.97 -6.53 -15.44
C VAL A 128 -9.75 -5.61 -15.49
N VAL A 129 -9.20 -5.33 -14.33
CA VAL A 129 -7.95 -4.58 -14.18
C VAL A 129 -7.07 -5.25 -13.14
N LEU A 130 -5.77 -5.18 -13.34
CA LEU A 130 -4.75 -5.59 -12.38
C LEU A 130 -4.37 -4.40 -11.48
N SER A 131 -3.92 -4.70 -10.27
CA SER A 131 -3.45 -3.72 -9.30
C SER A 131 -2.11 -4.15 -8.70
N GLY A 132 -1.32 -3.20 -8.22
CA GLY A 132 -0.10 -3.43 -7.44
C GLY A 132 -0.35 -3.62 -5.94
N GLU A 133 -1.61 -3.67 -5.50
CA GLU A 133 -1.96 -3.83 -4.08
C GLU A 133 -1.40 -5.12 -3.48
N GLY A 134 -0.95 -5.03 -2.22
CA GLY A 134 -0.39 -6.15 -1.48
C GLY A 134 1.14 -6.29 -1.59
N ALA A 135 1.79 -5.56 -2.49
CA ALA A 135 3.25 -5.63 -2.64
C ALA A 135 3.99 -5.09 -1.42
N ASP A 136 3.54 -3.97 -0.84
CA ASP A 136 4.11 -3.41 0.37
C ASP A 136 4.05 -4.39 1.57
N GLU A 137 2.99 -5.17 1.67
CA GLU A 137 2.81 -6.19 2.71
C GLU A 137 3.77 -7.35 2.52
N ILE A 138 3.99 -7.79 1.28
CA ILE A 138 4.85 -8.94 0.96
C ILE A 138 6.32 -8.54 1.03
N PHE A 139 6.68 -7.37 0.50
CA PHE A 139 8.08 -6.93 0.39
C PHE A 139 8.52 -5.95 1.50
N GLY A 140 7.63 -5.62 2.44
CA GLY A 140 7.96 -4.74 3.55
C GLY A 140 8.17 -3.28 3.11
N GLY A 141 7.39 -2.79 2.14
CA GLY A 141 7.53 -1.47 1.53
C GLY A 141 7.17 -0.31 2.45
N TYR A 142 6.31 -0.52 3.45
CA TYR A 142 5.91 0.56 4.36
C TYR A 142 7.03 1.00 5.29
N ASN A 143 7.19 2.30 5.46
CA ASN A 143 8.15 2.89 6.38
C ASN A 143 7.99 2.38 7.84
N VAL A 144 6.79 1.96 8.23
CA VAL A 144 6.52 1.41 9.56
C VAL A 144 7.28 0.09 9.80
N TYR A 145 7.68 -0.62 8.75
CA TYR A 145 8.50 -1.83 8.83
C TYR A 145 9.98 -1.52 9.04
N SER A 146 10.42 -0.33 8.66
CA SER A 146 11.79 0.15 8.83
C SER A 146 12.00 0.64 10.26
N GLU A 147 12.02 -0.27 11.24
CA GLU A 147 12.47 0.11 12.57
C GLU A 147 14.01 0.24 12.59
N PRO A 148 14.56 1.36 13.12
CA PRO A 148 15.99 1.46 13.33
C PRO A 148 16.45 0.31 14.22
N GLY A 149 17.12 -0.67 13.63
CA GLY A 149 17.73 -1.76 14.37
C GLY A 149 18.91 -1.27 15.16
N GLY A 150 19.26 -1.95 16.27
CA GLY A 150 20.50 -1.71 16.99
C GLY A 150 20.49 -0.57 17.98
N SER A 151 19.32 -0.11 18.45
CA SER A 151 19.27 0.79 19.59
C SER A 151 19.85 0.11 20.86
N ALA A 152 20.47 0.88 21.76
CA ALA A 152 20.93 0.35 23.05
C ALA A 152 19.78 -0.31 23.83
N TYR A 153 18.55 0.14 23.59
CA TYR A 153 17.34 -0.43 24.17
C TYR A 153 17.07 -1.88 23.73
N ASP A 154 17.40 -2.25 22.50
CA ASP A 154 17.21 -3.62 21.99
C ASP A 154 18.14 -4.63 22.68
N LYS A 155 19.21 -4.19 23.32
CA LYS A 155 20.14 -5.00 24.11
C LYS A 155 19.60 -5.35 25.51
N LEU A 156 18.54 -4.69 25.96
CA LEU A 156 17.94 -4.96 27.26
C LEU A 156 17.23 -6.33 27.25
N PRO A 157 17.23 -7.07 28.38
CA PRO A 157 16.45 -8.29 28.51
C PRO A 157 14.97 -8.09 28.18
N ARG A 158 14.37 -9.07 27.49
CA ARG A 158 12.96 -9.05 27.06
C ARG A 158 12.00 -8.68 28.18
N GLY A 159 12.15 -9.27 29.37
CA GLY A 159 11.30 -8.99 30.52
C GLY A 159 11.34 -7.52 30.98
N LEU A 160 12.54 -6.92 30.94
CA LEU A 160 12.72 -5.52 31.30
C LEU A 160 12.07 -4.59 30.24
N ARG A 161 12.26 -4.88 28.96
CA ARG A 161 11.62 -4.13 27.87
C ARG A 161 10.09 -4.20 27.96
N ARG A 162 9.51 -5.38 28.24
CA ARG A 162 8.06 -5.56 28.45
C ARG A 162 7.55 -4.76 29.65
N GLY A 163 8.26 -4.79 30.77
CA GLY A 163 7.91 -4.00 31.96
C GLY A 163 7.88 -2.49 31.67
N ILE A 164 8.93 -1.98 31.01
CA ILE A 164 9.00 -0.56 30.61
C ILE A 164 7.88 -0.22 29.62
N GLY A 165 7.62 -1.06 28.63
CA GLY A 165 6.53 -0.88 27.65
C GLY A 165 5.17 -0.78 28.33
N HIS A 166 4.88 -1.70 29.27
CA HIS A 166 3.62 -1.70 30.03
C HIS A 166 3.43 -0.46 30.90
N ILE A 167 4.51 0.05 31.51
CA ILE A 167 4.46 1.32 32.24
C ILE A 167 4.20 2.46 31.27
N ALA A 168 4.89 2.49 30.13
CA ALA A 168 4.71 3.53 29.14
C ALA A 168 3.28 3.57 28.54
N GLU A 169 2.60 2.42 28.41
CA GLU A 169 1.19 2.37 27.97
C GLU A 169 0.26 3.17 28.88
N LYS A 170 0.53 3.21 30.19
CA LYS A 170 -0.27 3.91 31.20
C LYS A 170 0.08 5.40 31.32
N MET A 171 1.13 5.87 30.65
CA MET A 171 1.55 7.27 30.72
C MET A 171 0.78 8.12 29.70
N PRO A 172 0.57 9.43 29.99
CA PRO A 172 0.05 10.36 29.00
C PRO A 172 0.89 10.38 27.72
N ALA A 173 0.28 10.78 26.59
CA ALA A 173 1.00 10.91 25.34
C ALA A 173 2.14 11.92 25.45
N HIS A 174 3.38 11.47 25.20
CA HIS A 174 4.59 12.31 25.20
C HIS A 174 5.61 11.75 24.20
N ARG A 175 6.61 12.56 23.87
CA ARG A 175 7.67 12.17 22.93
C ARG A 175 8.43 10.95 23.46
N GLY A 176 8.49 9.89 22.67
CA GLY A 176 9.17 8.63 23.02
C GLY A 176 8.27 7.55 23.65
N ARG A 177 7.06 7.88 24.14
CA ARG A 177 6.13 6.87 24.68
C ARG A 177 5.86 5.74 23.69
N ASN A 178 5.50 6.08 22.46
CA ASN A 178 5.19 5.10 21.45
C ASN A 178 6.40 4.19 21.11
N PHE A 179 7.61 4.73 21.14
CA PHE A 179 8.84 3.94 20.99
C PHE A 179 8.95 2.90 22.10
N LEU A 180 8.78 3.29 23.38
CA LEU A 180 8.89 2.38 24.52
C LEU A 180 7.79 1.30 24.49
N VAL A 181 6.56 1.68 24.15
CA VAL A 181 5.44 0.75 24.00
C VAL A 181 5.72 -0.28 22.92
N ARG A 182 6.13 0.18 21.73
CA ARG A 182 6.44 -0.70 20.58
C ARG A 182 7.63 -1.61 20.87
N LYS A 183 8.72 -1.08 21.38
CA LYS A 183 9.95 -1.84 21.69
C LYS A 183 9.77 -2.77 22.90
N GLY A 184 8.77 -2.54 23.73
CA GLY A 184 8.36 -3.44 24.81
C GLY A 184 7.65 -4.70 24.35
N LYS A 185 7.10 -4.70 23.13
CA LYS A 185 6.36 -5.82 22.54
C LYS A 185 7.27 -6.70 21.67
N ASP A 186 6.87 -7.95 21.47
CA ASP A 186 7.51 -8.82 20.49
C ASP A 186 7.19 -8.38 19.06
N LEU A 187 7.92 -8.88 18.08
CA LEU A 187 7.76 -8.45 16.69
C LEU A 187 6.33 -8.67 16.18
N GLU A 188 5.77 -9.83 16.49
CA GLU A 188 4.42 -10.23 16.11
C GLU A 188 3.34 -9.37 16.81
N GLU A 189 3.62 -8.91 18.03
CA GLU A 189 2.71 -8.05 18.79
C GLU A 189 2.77 -6.57 18.35
N ARG A 190 3.89 -6.15 17.77
CA ARG A 190 4.07 -4.76 17.27
C ARG A 190 3.40 -4.54 15.94
N PHE A 191 3.24 -5.61 15.19
CA PHE A 191 2.93 -5.58 13.79
C PHE A 191 1.41 -5.63 13.59
N ILE A 192 0.77 -4.47 13.60
CA ILE A 192 -0.68 -4.39 13.52
C ILE A 192 -1.14 -3.77 12.19
N GLY A 193 -0.21 -3.54 11.27
CA GLY A 193 -0.48 -2.90 9.98
C GLY A 193 -0.80 -1.40 10.09
N ASN A 194 -1.03 -0.79 8.94
CA ASN A 194 -1.35 0.64 8.85
C ASN A 194 -2.78 0.97 9.33
N ALA A 195 -3.65 -0.04 9.42
CA ALA A 195 -5.05 0.11 9.81
C ALA A 195 -5.30 0.13 11.33
N TYR A 196 -4.24 0.24 12.15
CA TYR A 196 -4.39 0.32 13.61
C TYR A 196 -4.81 1.72 14.04
N MET A 197 -6.11 1.97 14.02
CA MET A 197 -6.69 3.27 14.39
C MET A 197 -7.05 3.36 15.87
N PHE A 198 -7.47 2.24 16.47
CA PHE A 198 -7.93 2.17 17.86
C PHE A 198 -7.16 1.14 18.66
N THR A 199 -6.77 1.49 19.89
CA THR A 199 -6.20 0.55 20.85
C THR A 199 -7.22 -0.51 21.27
N PRO A 200 -6.79 -1.68 21.81
CA PRO A 200 -7.72 -2.68 22.33
C PRO A 200 -8.66 -2.14 23.42
N GLU A 201 -8.22 -1.15 24.20
CA GLU A 201 -9.01 -0.48 25.24
C GLU A 201 -10.09 0.40 24.60
N GLU A 202 -9.75 1.23 23.62
CA GLU A 202 -10.69 2.09 22.91
C GLU A 202 -11.77 1.28 22.16
N ARG A 203 -11.43 0.08 21.70
CA ARG A 203 -12.39 -0.82 21.04
C ARG A 203 -13.38 -1.50 21.99
N LYS A 204 -13.17 -1.40 23.31
CA LYS A 204 -14.07 -1.97 24.33
C LYS A 204 -15.08 -0.95 24.85
N ALA A 205 -14.90 0.31 24.51
CA ALA A 205 -15.81 1.39 24.90
C ALA A 205 -16.97 1.51 23.91
#